data_5f6991021693b48e10575e67783bfb83
#
_entry.id   5f6991021693b48e10575e67783bfb83
#
_cell.length_a   1.000
_cell.length_b   1.000
_cell.length_c   1.000
_cell.angle_alpha   90.00
_cell.angle_beta   90.00
_cell.angle_gamma   90.00
#
_symmetry.space_group_name_H-M   'P 1'
#
loop_
_entity.id
_entity.type
_entity.pdbx_description
1 polymer ?
#
loop_
_entity_poly.entity_id
_entity_poly.type
_entity_poly.pdbx_seq_one_letter_code
_entity_poly.pdbx_strand_id
1 'polypeptide(L)'
;VITKTHFGSDVLSLPDDVLQRFIIASKQVARVLENYYEDVGRVGLIMEGTGIDHAHIKLVPLHGTENLKQGEWKQFASGQVHWFDKYEGWMSSAGGPMVDRQKLKELAEKLKKAQNLLRRKP
;
A
#
# COMPACT_ATOMS: atom_id res chain seq x y z
N VAL A 1 -10.82 -4.27 6.04
CA VAL A 1 -10.54 -5.55 6.73
C VAL A 1 -9.81 -5.23 8.02
N ILE A 2 -10.12 -5.93 9.09
CA ILE A 2 -9.48 -5.78 10.41
C ILE A 2 -9.12 -7.16 10.96
N THR A 3 -8.14 -7.21 11.87
CA THR A 3 -7.86 -8.43 12.65
C THR A 3 -8.93 -8.62 13.73
N LYS A 4 -9.28 -9.87 14.07
CA LYS A 4 -10.21 -10.16 15.19
C LYS A 4 -9.56 -9.89 16.54
N THR A 5 -8.28 -10.24 16.67
CA THR A 5 -7.47 -10.00 17.85
C THR A 5 -6.78 -8.65 17.73
N HIS A 6 -6.70 -7.91 18.82
CA HIS A 6 -5.97 -6.66 18.85
C HIS A 6 -4.44 -6.90 18.89
N PHE A 7 -3.73 -6.38 17.90
CA PHE A 7 -2.26 -6.44 17.77
C PHE A 7 -1.61 -5.04 17.71
N GLY A 8 -2.38 -3.98 18.02
CA GLY A 8 -1.97 -2.61 17.72
C GLY A 8 -2.29 -2.23 16.27
N SER A 9 -1.84 -1.06 15.83
CA SER A 9 -2.18 -0.48 14.51
C SER A 9 -1.21 -0.84 13.39
N ASP A 10 0.04 -1.20 13.72
CA ASP A 10 1.08 -1.49 12.74
C ASP A 10 0.90 -2.89 12.12
N VAL A 11 0.39 -2.92 10.90
CA VAL A 11 0.18 -4.17 10.14
C VAL A 11 1.51 -4.88 9.84
N LEU A 12 2.59 -4.14 9.66
CA LEU A 12 3.91 -4.70 9.32
C LEU A 12 4.61 -5.34 10.53
N SER A 13 4.12 -5.09 11.75
CA SER A 13 4.59 -5.73 12.98
C SER A 13 3.77 -6.96 13.40
N LEU A 14 2.76 -7.36 12.61
CA LEU A 14 2.01 -8.58 12.86
C LEU A 14 2.91 -9.82 12.74
N PRO A 15 2.64 -10.90 13.51
CA PRO A 15 3.27 -12.20 13.25
C PRO A 15 3.05 -12.63 11.79
N ASP A 16 4.06 -13.25 11.17
CA ASP A 16 4.06 -13.58 9.73
C ASP A 16 2.84 -14.38 9.30
N ASP A 17 2.44 -15.38 10.09
CA ASP A 17 1.27 -16.20 9.80
C ASP A 17 -0.05 -15.43 9.89
N VAL A 18 -0.14 -14.45 10.80
CA VAL A 18 -1.29 -13.53 10.92
C VAL A 18 -1.31 -12.60 9.72
N LEU A 19 -0.17 -12.00 9.36
CA LEU A 19 -0.03 -11.12 8.20
C LEU A 19 -0.42 -11.83 6.90
N GLN A 20 0.06 -13.06 6.68
CA GLN A 20 -0.30 -13.85 5.51
C GLN A 20 -1.82 -14.08 5.40
N ARG A 21 -2.46 -14.53 6.49
CA ARG A 21 -3.92 -14.72 6.52
C ARG A 21 -4.68 -13.41 6.32
N PHE A 22 -4.14 -12.31 6.85
CA PHE A 22 -4.75 -10.98 6.72
C PHE A 22 -4.74 -10.49 5.27
N ILE A 23 -3.62 -10.67 4.55
CA ILE A 23 -3.52 -10.36 3.12
C ILE A 23 -4.46 -11.25 2.29
N ILE A 24 -4.53 -12.55 2.59
CA ILE A 24 -5.44 -13.47 1.89
C ILE A 24 -6.91 -13.08 2.10
N ALA A 25 -7.29 -12.73 3.33
CA ALA A 25 -8.64 -12.24 3.63
C ALA A 25 -8.95 -10.94 2.86
N SER A 26 -8.00 -10.02 2.79
CA SER A 26 -8.14 -8.76 2.03
C SER A 26 -8.31 -9.02 0.53
N LYS A 27 -7.56 -9.98 -0.04
CA LYS A 27 -7.73 -10.43 -1.43
C LYS A 27 -9.15 -10.96 -1.67
N GLN A 28 -9.71 -11.74 -0.75
CA GLN A 28 -11.07 -12.27 -0.89
C GLN A 28 -12.10 -11.14 -0.92
N VAL A 29 -12.00 -10.15 -0.02
CA VAL A 29 -12.89 -8.98 -0.02
C VAL A 29 -12.70 -8.13 -1.28
N ALA A 30 -11.46 -7.93 -1.74
CA ALA A 30 -11.20 -7.21 -2.98
C ALA A 30 -11.89 -7.86 -4.19
N ARG A 31 -11.88 -9.20 -4.28
CA ARG A 31 -12.60 -9.94 -5.33
C ARG A 31 -14.12 -9.76 -5.25
N VAL A 32 -14.68 -9.66 -4.06
CA VAL A 32 -16.09 -9.33 -3.90
C VAL A 32 -16.40 -7.94 -4.46
N LEU A 33 -15.56 -6.93 -4.16
CA LEU A 33 -15.72 -5.58 -4.68
C LEU A 33 -15.58 -5.53 -6.22
N GLU A 34 -14.59 -6.20 -6.79
CA GLU A 34 -14.40 -6.29 -8.24
C GLU A 34 -15.59 -6.98 -8.96
N ASN A 35 -16.22 -7.95 -8.33
CA ASN A 35 -17.38 -8.64 -8.91
C ASN A 35 -18.68 -7.85 -8.73
N TYR A 36 -18.79 -7.07 -7.66
CA TYR A 36 -19.99 -6.29 -7.37
C TYR A 36 -20.09 -5.06 -8.28
N TYR A 37 -18.98 -4.36 -8.53
CA TYR A 37 -18.97 -3.18 -9.40
C TYR A 37 -18.55 -3.57 -10.82
N GLU A 38 -19.40 -3.24 -11.80
CA GLU A 38 -19.15 -3.57 -13.22
C GLU A 38 -17.94 -2.83 -13.77
N ASP A 39 -17.74 -1.58 -13.36
CA ASP A 39 -16.69 -0.67 -13.81
C ASP A 39 -15.38 -0.75 -12.99
N VAL A 40 -15.27 -1.70 -12.07
CA VAL A 40 -14.08 -1.89 -11.22
C VAL A 40 -13.27 -3.10 -11.69
N GLY A 41 -12.11 -2.86 -12.25
CA GLY A 41 -11.13 -3.87 -12.63
C GLY A 41 -9.93 -3.95 -11.69
N ARG A 42 -9.82 -3.04 -10.72
CA ARG A 42 -8.77 -3.04 -9.68
C ARG A 42 -9.32 -2.50 -8.36
N VAL A 43 -8.79 -3.05 -7.29
CA VAL A 43 -9.01 -2.56 -5.92
C VAL A 43 -7.69 -2.12 -5.33
N GLY A 44 -7.61 -0.86 -4.90
CA GLY A 44 -6.47 -0.34 -4.16
C GLY A 44 -6.45 -0.89 -2.74
N LEU A 45 -5.25 -1.12 -2.21
CA LEU A 45 -5.05 -1.62 -0.86
C LEU A 45 -4.09 -0.67 -0.12
N ILE A 46 -4.48 -0.21 1.07
CA ILE A 46 -3.73 0.75 1.87
C ILE A 46 -3.59 0.23 3.31
N MET A 47 -2.35 0.25 3.82
CA MET A 47 -1.97 -0.14 5.19
C MET A 47 -1.07 0.93 5.79
N GLU A 48 -1.62 1.98 6.37
CA GLU A 48 -0.83 3.11 6.89
C GLU A 48 -0.56 3.05 8.40
N GLY A 49 -1.35 2.28 9.17
CA GLY A 49 -1.15 2.10 10.61
C GLY A 49 -1.43 3.34 11.46
N THR A 50 -2.16 4.32 10.91
CA THR A 50 -2.50 5.58 11.59
C THR A 50 -4.02 5.75 11.70
N GLY A 51 -4.47 6.70 12.51
CA GLY A 51 -5.88 7.03 12.69
C GLY A 51 -6.61 6.18 13.74
N ILE A 52 -6.50 4.85 13.68
CA ILE A 52 -7.13 3.93 14.63
C ILE A 52 -6.07 2.95 15.12
N ASP A 53 -5.94 2.78 16.44
CA ASP A 53 -5.02 1.81 17.05
C ASP A 53 -5.59 0.39 16.99
N HIS A 54 -5.71 -0.12 15.76
CA HIS A 54 -6.07 -1.50 15.46
C HIS A 54 -5.63 -1.84 14.04
N ALA A 55 -4.98 -2.97 13.82
CA ALA A 55 -4.48 -3.36 12.51
C ALA A 55 -5.62 -3.45 11.49
N HIS A 56 -5.55 -2.63 10.45
CA HIS A 56 -6.57 -2.56 9.42
C HIS A 56 -5.97 -2.37 8.02
N ILE A 57 -6.69 -2.90 7.05
CA ILE A 57 -6.44 -2.73 5.62
C ILE A 57 -7.66 -2.05 5.00
N LYS A 58 -7.44 -0.90 4.39
CA LYS A 58 -8.44 -0.18 3.59
C LYS A 58 -8.43 -0.75 2.19
N LEU A 59 -9.60 -1.05 1.64
CA LEU A 59 -9.79 -1.48 0.27
C LEU A 59 -10.62 -0.44 -0.46
N VAL A 60 -10.13 0.07 -1.57
CA VAL A 60 -10.77 1.12 -2.35
C VAL A 60 -11.06 0.60 -3.75
N PRO A 61 -12.34 0.39 -4.14
CA PRO A 61 -12.67 0.05 -5.51
C PRO A 61 -12.30 1.22 -6.44
N LEU A 62 -11.52 0.94 -7.48
CA LEU A 62 -11.08 1.95 -8.45
C LEU A 62 -12.02 1.94 -9.66
N HIS A 63 -12.97 2.85 -9.66
CA HIS A 63 -13.97 2.99 -10.71
C HIS A 63 -13.35 3.40 -12.06
N GLY A 64 -13.98 3.01 -13.17
CA GLY A 64 -13.51 3.30 -14.53
C GLY A 64 -12.27 2.47 -14.93
N THR A 65 -12.03 1.34 -14.27
CA THR A 65 -10.90 0.45 -14.54
C THR A 65 -11.30 -0.91 -15.12
N GLU A 66 -12.50 -1.03 -15.67
CA GLU A 66 -13.08 -2.28 -16.21
C GLU A 66 -12.22 -2.92 -17.31
N ASN A 67 -11.54 -2.11 -18.13
CA ASN A 67 -10.62 -2.57 -19.15
C ASN A 67 -9.48 -3.45 -18.60
N LEU A 68 -9.01 -3.16 -17.38
CA LEU A 68 -8.00 -3.98 -16.71
C LEU A 68 -8.53 -5.37 -16.30
N LYS A 69 -9.83 -5.50 -16.10
CA LYS A 69 -10.51 -6.78 -15.87
C LYS A 69 -10.51 -7.65 -17.15
N GLN A 70 -10.57 -7.02 -18.30
CA GLN A 70 -10.53 -7.66 -19.64
C GLN A 70 -9.11 -7.95 -20.11
N GLY A 71 -8.08 -7.60 -19.34
CA GLY A 71 -6.68 -7.78 -19.72
C GLY A 71 -6.10 -6.65 -20.56
N GLU A 72 -6.84 -5.57 -20.76
CA GLU A 72 -6.38 -4.40 -21.50
C GLU A 72 -5.70 -3.42 -20.55
N TRP A 73 -4.37 -3.29 -20.67
CA TRP A 73 -3.61 -2.34 -19.88
C TRP A 73 -3.89 -0.90 -20.30
N LYS A 74 -4.17 -0.06 -19.31
CA LYS A 74 -4.25 1.40 -19.47
C LYS A 74 -3.64 2.06 -18.25
N GLN A 75 -2.85 3.11 -18.44
CA GLN A 75 -2.37 3.95 -17.36
C GLN A 75 -3.47 4.90 -16.90
N PHE A 76 -3.69 4.95 -15.60
CA PHE A 76 -4.59 5.91 -14.98
C PHE A 76 -3.76 6.94 -14.22
N ALA A 77 -4.08 8.21 -14.41
CA ALA A 77 -3.45 9.31 -13.69
C ALA A 77 -4.52 10.28 -13.19
N SER A 78 -4.33 10.80 -11.99
CA SER A 78 -5.15 11.89 -11.48
C SER A 78 -4.82 13.19 -12.22
N GLY A 79 -5.85 13.95 -12.60
CA GLY A 79 -5.68 15.33 -13.08
C GLY A 79 -5.28 16.31 -11.96
N GLN A 80 -5.38 15.88 -10.70
CA GLN A 80 -4.95 16.64 -9.53
C GLN A 80 -3.72 15.97 -8.92
N VAL A 81 -2.64 16.74 -8.76
CA VAL A 81 -1.39 16.27 -8.17
C VAL A 81 -1.33 16.72 -6.72
N HIS A 82 -1.47 15.78 -5.80
CA HIS A 82 -1.30 15.99 -4.37
C HIS A 82 -0.11 15.18 -3.89
N TRP A 83 1.03 15.82 -3.76
CA TRP A 83 2.25 15.25 -3.18
C TRP A 83 2.82 16.21 -2.13
N PHE A 84 3.63 15.70 -1.22
CA PHE A 84 4.22 16.46 -0.12
C PHE A 84 5.69 16.07 0.02
N ASP A 85 6.55 17.04 0.33
CA ASP A 85 7.98 16.79 0.58
C ASP A 85 8.18 15.85 1.78
N LYS A 86 7.26 15.91 2.74
CA LYS A 86 7.24 15.11 3.95
C LYS A 86 5.80 14.69 4.27
N TYR A 87 5.61 13.40 4.52
CA TYR A 87 4.32 12.86 4.96
C TYR A 87 4.28 12.74 6.48
N GLU A 88 3.31 13.39 7.11
CA GLU A 88 3.16 13.47 8.57
C GLU A 88 1.90 12.73 9.03
N GLY A 89 1.98 11.40 9.17
CA GLY A 89 0.92 10.54 9.68
C GLY A 89 -0.19 10.16 8.68
N TRP A 90 -0.08 10.57 7.42
CA TRP A 90 -0.98 10.20 6.33
C TRP A 90 -0.22 10.20 5.01
N MET A 91 -0.80 9.66 3.96
CA MET A 91 -0.13 9.54 2.66
C MET A 91 -1.04 9.88 1.49
N SER A 92 -0.40 10.28 0.37
CA SER A 92 -1.01 10.35 -0.97
C SER A 92 -0.28 9.40 -1.90
N SER A 93 -1.00 8.79 -2.84
CA SER A 93 -0.42 7.95 -3.89
C SER A 93 0.03 8.74 -5.12
N ALA A 94 -0.12 10.07 -5.12
CA ALA A 94 0.34 10.92 -6.21
C ALA A 94 1.87 10.96 -6.29
N GLY A 95 2.41 10.94 -7.50
CA GLY A 95 3.85 11.14 -7.73
C GLY A 95 4.27 12.58 -7.51
N GLY A 96 5.44 12.78 -6.93
CA GLY A 96 6.11 14.07 -6.82
C GLY A 96 7.01 14.37 -8.02
N PRO A 97 7.79 15.45 -7.97
CA PRO A 97 8.77 15.79 -8.99
C PRO A 97 9.87 14.72 -9.08
N MET A 98 10.49 14.63 -10.25
CA MET A 98 11.65 13.74 -10.46
C MET A 98 12.79 14.14 -9.55
N VAL A 99 13.31 13.18 -8.80
CA VAL A 99 14.48 13.37 -7.94
C VAL A 99 15.75 13.15 -8.76
N ASP A 100 16.81 13.90 -8.45
CA ASP A 100 18.13 13.72 -9.04
C ASP A 100 18.65 12.29 -8.82
N ARG A 101 19.14 11.66 -9.91
CA ARG A 101 19.59 10.26 -9.88
C ARG A 101 20.78 10.02 -8.95
N GLN A 102 21.67 11.01 -8.81
CA GLN A 102 22.84 10.90 -7.93
C GLN A 102 22.38 10.88 -6.47
N LYS A 103 21.44 11.75 -6.08
CA LYS A 103 20.84 11.77 -4.73
C LYS A 103 20.15 10.45 -4.40
N LEU A 104 19.43 9.86 -5.37
CA LEU A 104 18.79 8.54 -5.20
C LEU A 104 19.82 7.45 -4.97
N LYS A 105 20.93 7.45 -5.72
CA LYS A 105 22.02 6.48 -5.56
C LYS A 105 22.66 6.58 -4.17
N GLU A 106 22.97 7.80 -3.73
CA GLU A 106 23.54 8.03 -2.39
C GLU A 106 22.60 7.58 -1.27
N LEU A 107 21.30 7.86 -1.41
CA LEU A 107 20.29 7.38 -0.45
C LEU A 107 20.21 5.84 -0.44
N ALA A 108 20.20 5.21 -1.61
CA ALA A 108 20.18 3.75 -1.72
C ALA A 108 21.39 3.10 -1.02
N GLU A 109 22.60 3.66 -1.17
CA GLU A 109 23.79 3.14 -0.48
C GLU A 109 23.69 3.31 1.05
N LYS A 110 23.13 4.43 1.53
CA LYS A 110 22.88 4.63 2.97
C LYS A 110 21.89 3.60 3.51
N LEU A 111 20.79 3.34 2.79
CA LEU A 111 19.78 2.35 3.18
C LEU A 111 20.33 0.92 3.20
N LYS A 112 21.15 0.54 2.20
CA LYS A 112 21.83 -0.78 2.19
C LYS A 112 22.74 -0.97 3.41
N LYS A 113 23.51 0.06 3.78
CA LYS A 113 24.34 0.01 5.00
C LYS A 113 23.49 -0.19 6.25
N ALA A 114 22.38 0.55 6.39
CA ALA A 114 21.44 0.42 7.50
C ALA A 114 20.82 -1.00 7.56
N GLN A 115 20.40 -1.56 6.43
CA GLN A 115 19.86 -2.92 6.35
C GLN A 115 20.89 -3.97 6.80
N ASN A 116 22.14 -3.83 6.40
CA ASN A 116 23.21 -4.77 6.81
C ASN A 116 23.47 -4.72 8.32
N LEU A 117 23.32 -3.56 8.96
CA LEU A 117 23.41 -3.42 10.42
C LEU A 117 22.26 -4.13 11.15
N LEU A 118 21.04 -4.05 10.61
CA LEU A 118 19.87 -4.74 11.19
C LEU A 118 20.02 -6.27 11.11
N ARG A 119 20.55 -6.79 10.00
CA ARG A 119 20.79 -8.25 9.82
C ARG A 119 21.90 -8.83 10.72
N ARG A 120 22.77 -7.99 11.31
CA ARG A 120 23.87 -8.41 12.17
C ARG A 120 23.54 -8.33 13.66
N LYS A 121 22.36 -7.83 14.03
CA LYS A 121 21.90 -7.92 15.41
C LYS A 121 21.41 -9.34 15.68
N PRO A 122 21.95 -10.02 16.72
CA PRO A 122 21.53 -11.37 17.09
C PRO A 122 20.07 -11.40 17.54
#